data_d43e682001a10d8875d1ed52a213c0ae
#
_entry.id   d43e682001a10d8875d1ed52a213c0ae
#
_cell.length_a   1.000
_cell.length_b   1.000
_cell.length_c   1.000
_cell.angle_alpha   90.00
_cell.angle_beta   90.00
_cell.angle_gamma   90.00
#
_symmetry.space_group_name_H-M   'P 1'
#
loop_
_entity.id
_entity.type
_entity.pdbx_description
1 polymer ?
#
loop_
_entity_poly.entity_id
_entity_poly.type
_entity_poly.pdbx_seq_one_letter_code
_entity_poly.pdbx_strand_id
1 'polypeptide(L)'
;FYFDLGYMDFKIVNIDSTLDDLKEKISIDIQISEGIQYKLGKITFDGGSEIFNKEELSESISLNEGDIFNRNLVIKDIQTLTDMFADKGYAYVDINPITSDFLDSINIDFKISLNKKVFVNRITISGNTRTQDEVIRREIGIAEGGQYSRSVLRDSLLNLRRLGYFSDVQISTEEVDGMPDKINI
;
A
#
# COMPACT_ATOMS: atom_id res chain seq x y z
N PHE A 1 -6.11 -14.45 -8.35
CA PHE A 1 -5.83 -15.83 -7.99
C PHE A 1 -4.67 -16.40 -8.81
N TYR A 2 -4.74 -16.60 -10.14
CA TYR A 2 -3.62 -17.18 -10.93
C TYR A 2 -2.32 -16.37 -10.84
N PHE A 3 -2.40 -15.05 -10.88
CA PHE A 3 -1.23 -14.16 -10.70
C PHE A 3 -0.60 -14.27 -9.31
N ASP A 4 -1.35 -14.70 -8.31
CA ASP A 4 -0.83 -14.93 -6.95
C ASP A 4 -0.20 -16.31 -6.78
N LEU A 5 -0.43 -17.19 -7.75
CA LEU A 5 0.18 -18.51 -7.88
C LEU A 5 1.33 -18.54 -8.91
N GLY A 6 1.77 -17.36 -9.38
CA GLY A 6 2.90 -17.22 -10.29
C GLY A 6 2.59 -17.41 -11.77
N TYR A 7 1.34 -17.59 -12.16
CA TYR A 7 0.95 -17.78 -13.57
C TYR A 7 0.71 -16.42 -14.24
N MET A 8 1.79 -15.74 -14.63
CA MET A 8 1.71 -14.41 -15.22
C MET A 8 1.17 -14.39 -16.65
N ASP A 9 1.32 -15.50 -17.38
CA ASP A 9 0.81 -15.67 -18.74
C ASP A 9 -0.62 -16.23 -18.81
N PHE A 10 -1.29 -16.31 -17.66
CA PHE A 10 -2.67 -16.77 -17.57
C PHE A 10 -3.60 -16.00 -18.50
N LYS A 11 -4.37 -16.77 -19.28
CA LYS A 11 -5.39 -16.23 -20.22
C LYS A 11 -6.65 -17.06 -20.17
N ILE A 12 -7.78 -16.39 -20.25
CA ILE A 12 -9.05 -17.04 -20.55
C ILE A 12 -9.13 -17.17 -22.07
N VAL A 13 -9.18 -18.42 -22.55
CA VAL A 13 -9.21 -18.75 -23.99
C VAL A 13 -10.62 -18.65 -24.53
N ASN A 14 -11.59 -19.19 -23.78
CA ASN A 14 -13.00 -19.20 -24.17
C ASN A 14 -13.91 -19.23 -22.93
N ILE A 15 -15.10 -18.68 -23.04
CA ILE A 15 -16.18 -18.77 -22.05
C ILE A 15 -17.45 -19.14 -22.77
N ASP A 16 -17.98 -20.34 -22.49
CA ASP A 16 -19.27 -20.78 -22.97
C ASP A 16 -20.28 -20.79 -21.83
N SER A 17 -21.50 -20.35 -22.11
CA SER A 17 -22.59 -20.40 -21.15
C SER A 17 -23.79 -21.10 -21.77
N THR A 18 -24.34 -22.08 -21.08
CA THR A 18 -25.53 -22.80 -21.47
C THR A 18 -26.59 -22.68 -20.37
N LEU A 19 -27.85 -22.47 -20.79
CA LEU A 19 -28.99 -22.47 -19.94
C LEU A 19 -29.71 -23.81 -20.09
N ASP A 20 -30.13 -24.43 -19.00
CA ASP A 20 -30.91 -25.67 -19.09
C ASP A 20 -32.31 -25.38 -19.68
N ASP A 21 -32.97 -26.45 -20.20
CA ASP A 21 -34.28 -26.31 -20.85
C ASP A 21 -35.37 -25.75 -19.93
N LEU A 22 -35.24 -25.91 -18.63
CA LEU A 22 -36.16 -25.39 -17.62
C LEU A 22 -35.80 -23.96 -17.18
N LYS A 23 -34.68 -23.38 -17.67
CA LYS A 23 -34.17 -22.08 -17.30
C LYS A 23 -33.88 -21.87 -15.81
N GLU A 24 -33.61 -22.98 -15.10
CA GLU A 24 -33.33 -22.97 -13.65
C GLU A 24 -31.82 -22.94 -13.33
N LYS A 25 -30.98 -23.41 -14.26
CA LYS A 25 -29.53 -23.50 -14.06
C LYS A 25 -28.77 -22.94 -15.24
N ILE A 26 -27.72 -22.17 -14.93
CA ILE A 26 -26.72 -21.70 -15.89
C ILE A 26 -25.46 -22.52 -15.66
N SER A 27 -24.96 -23.17 -16.69
CA SER A 27 -23.63 -23.78 -16.70
C SER A 27 -22.67 -22.82 -17.43
N ILE A 28 -21.53 -22.57 -16.84
CA ILE A 28 -20.49 -21.74 -17.42
C ILE A 28 -19.23 -22.59 -17.53
N ASP A 29 -18.79 -22.81 -18.76
CA ASP A 29 -17.55 -23.51 -19.09
C ASP A 29 -16.49 -22.50 -19.45
N ILE A 30 -15.39 -22.49 -18.70
CA ILE A 30 -14.29 -21.54 -18.90
C ILE A 30 -13.04 -22.33 -19.29
N GLN A 31 -12.57 -22.12 -20.53
CA GLN A 31 -11.30 -22.65 -20.99
C GLN A 31 -10.19 -21.66 -20.67
N ILE A 32 -9.17 -22.15 -19.98
CA ILE A 32 -8.03 -21.33 -19.54
C ILE A 32 -6.72 -21.89 -20.11
N SER A 33 -5.75 -20.99 -20.28
CA SER A 33 -4.34 -21.32 -20.49
C SER A 33 -3.57 -20.73 -19.33
N GLU A 34 -2.96 -21.57 -18.51
CA GLU A 34 -2.23 -21.11 -17.30
C GLU A 34 -0.87 -20.52 -17.65
N GLY A 35 -0.23 -21.01 -18.71
CA GLY A 35 1.15 -20.66 -19.05
C GLY A 35 2.16 -21.37 -18.14
N ILE A 36 3.33 -20.77 -17.96
CA ILE A 36 4.36 -21.26 -17.04
C ILE A 36 4.19 -20.62 -15.66
N GLN A 37 4.61 -21.33 -14.62
CA GLN A 37 4.66 -20.80 -13.26
C GLN A 37 6.02 -20.12 -13.04
N TYR A 38 5.99 -18.81 -12.82
CA TYR A 38 7.18 -18.00 -12.58
C TYR A 38 7.60 -18.04 -11.11
N LYS A 39 8.91 -18.04 -10.90
CA LYS A 39 9.54 -17.81 -9.60
C LYS A 39 9.97 -16.35 -9.48
N LEU A 40 10.15 -15.91 -8.26
CA LEU A 40 10.77 -14.61 -7.99
C LEU A 40 12.28 -14.73 -8.20
N GLY A 41 12.80 -13.91 -9.09
CA GLY A 41 14.22 -13.79 -9.36
C GLY A 41 14.87 -12.79 -8.42
N LYS A 42 15.77 -11.95 -8.95
CA LYS A 42 16.50 -10.96 -8.18
C LYS A 42 15.61 -9.81 -7.76
N ILE A 43 15.76 -9.36 -6.50
CA ILE A 43 15.12 -8.16 -5.95
C ILE A 43 16.17 -7.07 -5.79
N THR A 44 15.88 -5.88 -6.35
CA THR A 44 16.76 -4.71 -6.25
C THR A 44 15.99 -3.47 -5.86
N PHE A 45 16.72 -2.49 -5.29
CA PHE A 45 16.18 -1.20 -4.88
C PHE A 45 17.00 -0.09 -5.52
N ASP A 46 16.32 0.82 -6.21
CA ASP A 46 16.90 1.99 -6.87
C ASP A 46 16.32 3.27 -6.24
N GLY A 47 17.13 4.03 -5.53
CA GLY A 47 16.73 5.19 -4.73
C GLY A 47 16.50 4.87 -3.25
N GLY A 48 16.27 5.91 -2.43
CA GLY A 48 15.96 5.80 -1.00
C GLY A 48 17.12 5.42 -0.09
N SER A 49 18.32 5.18 -0.63
CA SER A 49 19.50 4.72 0.12
C SER A 49 20.05 5.73 1.13
N GLU A 50 19.66 7.00 1.02
CA GLU A 50 19.97 8.07 1.97
C GLU A 50 19.16 7.97 3.27
N ILE A 51 18.09 7.16 3.30
CA ILE A 51 17.20 7.00 4.44
C ILE A 51 17.30 5.60 5.04
N PHE A 52 17.26 4.56 4.19
CA PHE A 52 17.39 3.17 4.57
C PHE A 52 18.42 2.49 3.69
N ASN A 53 19.30 1.69 4.27
CA ASN A 53 20.22 0.87 3.49
C ASN A 53 19.49 -0.32 2.83
N LYS A 54 20.18 -1.01 1.91
CA LYS A 54 19.57 -2.11 1.13
C LYS A 54 19.19 -3.30 2.00
N GLU A 55 19.95 -3.56 3.05
CA GLU A 55 19.70 -4.62 4.01
C GLU A 55 18.40 -4.37 4.77
N GLU A 56 18.21 -3.14 5.29
CA GLU A 56 16.97 -2.74 5.98
C GLU A 56 15.75 -2.84 5.06
N LEU A 57 15.86 -2.43 3.79
CA LEU A 57 14.77 -2.57 2.82
C LEU A 57 14.46 -4.04 2.53
N SER A 58 15.49 -4.89 2.36
CA SER A 58 15.29 -6.32 2.10
C SER A 58 14.66 -7.05 3.29
N GLU A 59 15.04 -6.70 4.52
CA GLU A 59 14.47 -7.30 5.74
C GLU A 59 13.02 -6.87 5.99
N SER A 60 12.59 -5.74 5.43
CA SER A 60 11.25 -5.20 5.63
C SER A 60 10.19 -5.81 4.71
N ILE A 61 10.59 -6.43 3.61
CA ILE A 61 9.69 -7.04 2.64
C ILE A 61 9.44 -8.52 2.95
N SER A 62 8.33 -9.03 2.43
CA SER A 62 7.94 -10.45 2.58
C SER A 62 8.41 -11.32 1.43
N LEU A 63 8.81 -10.71 0.31
CA LEU A 63 9.29 -11.38 -0.89
C LEU A 63 10.69 -11.98 -0.66
N ASN A 64 10.89 -13.23 -1.12
CA ASN A 64 12.20 -13.90 -1.11
C ASN A 64 12.55 -14.41 -2.50
N GLU A 65 13.80 -14.27 -2.89
CA GLU A 65 14.31 -14.82 -4.15
C GLU A 65 14.14 -16.36 -4.18
N GLY A 66 13.63 -16.89 -5.28
CA GLY A 66 13.35 -18.30 -5.48
C GLY A 66 11.95 -18.78 -5.09
N ASP A 67 11.17 -17.97 -4.36
CA ASP A 67 9.77 -18.28 -4.07
C ASP A 67 8.91 -18.18 -5.34
N ILE A 68 7.72 -18.75 -5.32
CA ILE A 68 6.73 -18.57 -6.40
C ILE A 68 6.34 -17.07 -6.44
N PHE A 69 6.38 -16.49 -7.65
CA PHE A 69 5.96 -15.10 -7.83
C PHE A 69 4.52 -14.90 -7.35
N ASN A 70 4.30 -13.89 -6.53
CA ASN A 70 2.99 -13.56 -5.98
C ASN A 70 2.73 -12.06 -6.06
N ARG A 71 1.79 -11.67 -6.91
CA ARG A 71 1.46 -10.26 -7.14
C ARG A 71 0.95 -9.55 -5.89
N ASN A 72 0.16 -10.23 -5.07
CA ASN A 72 -0.38 -9.63 -3.83
C ASN A 72 0.73 -9.35 -2.81
N LEU A 73 1.76 -10.21 -2.74
CA LEU A 73 2.93 -9.94 -1.90
C LEU A 73 3.72 -8.72 -2.39
N VAL A 74 3.88 -8.55 -3.71
CA VAL A 74 4.51 -7.35 -4.27
C VAL A 74 3.75 -6.08 -3.85
N ILE A 75 2.42 -6.09 -3.97
CA ILE A 75 1.57 -4.95 -3.56
C ILE A 75 1.70 -4.68 -2.06
N LYS A 76 1.70 -5.72 -1.23
CA LYS A 76 1.87 -5.61 0.22
C LYS A 76 3.23 -5.03 0.58
N ASP A 77 4.29 -5.46 -0.09
CA ASP A 77 5.63 -4.98 0.18
C ASP A 77 5.83 -3.53 -0.28
N ILE A 78 5.24 -3.12 -1.41
CA ILE A 78 5.16 -1.71 -1.79
C ILE A 78 4.51 -0.89 -0.69
N GLN A 79 3.40 -1.37 -0.12
CA GLN A 79 2.71 -0.68 0.97
C GLN A 79 3.60 -0.58 2.22
N THR A 80 4.30 -1.66 2.58
CA THR A 80 5.23 -1.68 3.71
C THR A 80 6.36 -0.68 3.52
N LEU A 81 7.01 -0.70 2.37
CA LEU A 81 8.06 0.26 2.02
C LEU A 81 7.55 1.70 2.04
N THR A 82 6.36 1.94 1.45
CA THR A 82 5.72 3.27 1.46
C THR A 82 5.48 3.76 2.89
N ASP A 83 4.96 2.91 3.77
CA ASP A 83 4.73 3.25 5.18
C ASP A 83 6.04 3.59 5.90
N MET A 84 7.12 2.82 5.65
CA MET A 84 8.45 3.08 6.24
C MET A 84 9.00 4.46 5.86
N PHE A 85 8.95 4.83 4.57
CA PHE A 85 9.41 6.15 4.13
C PHE A 85 8.48 7.27 4.60
N ALA A 86 7.16 7.04 4.61
CA ALA A 86 6.19 8.01 5.12
C ALA A 86 6.40 8.30 6.61
N ASP A 87 6.87 7.33 7.40
CA ASP A 87 7.21 7.52 8.81
C ASP A 87 8.50 8.33 9.00
N LYS A 88 9.32 8.46 7.97
CA LYS A 88 10.47 9.38 7.93
C LYS A 88 10.12 10.75 7.36
N GLY A 89 8.82 11.03 7.18
CA GLY A 89 8.30 12.31 6.69
C GLY A 89 8.09 12.40 5.18
N TYR A 90 8.35 11.35 4.42
CA TYR A 90 8.17 11.34 2.96
C TYR A 90 6.74 10.92 2.60
N ALA A 91 5.77 11.79 2.90
CA ALA A 91 4.33 11.50 2.70
C ALA A 91 3.97 11.14 1.25
N TYR A 92 4.71 11.68 0.29
CA TYR A 92 4.49 11.53 -1.16
C TYR A 92 5.56 10.65 -1.82
N VAL A 93 6.14 9.70 -1.07
CA VAL A 93 7.04 8.72 -1.68
C VAL A 93 6.30 7.90 -2.73
N ASP A 94 6.92 7.77 -3.91
CA ASP A 94 6.44 6.91 -4.99
C ASP A 94 7.36 5.72 -5.14
N ILE A 95 6.78 4.51 -5.08
CA ILE A 95 7.51 3.24 -5.21
C ILE A 95 6.93 2.47 -6.37
N ASN A 96 7.68 2.39 -7.45
CA ASN A 96 7.27 1.75 -8.68
C ASN A 96 8.06 0.46 -8.92
N PRO A 97 7.42 -0.72 -8.86
CA PRO A 97 8.08 -1.98 -9.16
C PRO A 97 8.25 -2.13 -10.67
N ILE A 98 9.48 -2.25 -11.13
CA ILE A 98 9.80 -2.60 -12.52
C ILE A 98 10.13 -4.07 -12.55
N THR A 99 9.35 -4.84 -13.32
CA THR A 99 9.59 -6.27 -13.52
C THR A 99 10.34 -6.52 -14.81
N SER A 100 11.20 -7.52 -14.80
CA SER A 100 11.87 -8.04 -16.00
C SER A 100 11.91 -9.56 -15.96
N ASP A 101 11.55 -10.18 -17.08
CA ASP A 101 11.48 -11.63 -17.21
C ASP A 101 12.87 -12.18 -17.54
N PHE A 102 13.23 -13.26 -16.87
CA PHE A 102 14.45 -14.03 -17.17
C PHE A 102 14.14 -15.52 -17.06
N LEU A 103 13.99 -16.20 -18.20
CA LEU A 103 13.59 -17.61 -18.28
C LEU A 103 12.23 -17.85 -17.60
N ASP A 104 12.22 -18.58 -16.49
CA ASP A 104 11.07 -18.91 -15.64
C ASP A 104 11.01 -18.03 -14.36
N SER A 105 11.77 -16.93 -14.34
CA SER A 105 11.89 -16.06 -13.17
C SER A 105 11.55 -14.61 -13.52
N ILE A 106 10.95 -13.90 -12.56
CA ILE A 106 10.65 -12.47 -12.66
C ILE A 106 11.53 -11.73 -11.66
N ASN A 107 12.42 -10.87 -12.17
CA ASN A 107 13.17 -9.93 -11.34
C ASN A 107 12.30 -8.71 -11.04
N ILE A 108 12.49 -8.13 -9.86
CA ILE A 108 11.81 -6.90 -9.45
C ILE A 108 12.85 -5.85 -9.06
N ASP A 109 12.73 -4.68 -9.65
CA ASP A 109 13.48 -3.49 -9.26
C ASP A 109 12.52 -2.45 -8.68
N PHE A 110 12.59 -2.21 -7.37
CA PHE A 110 11.77 -1.20 -6.71
C PHE A 110 12.41 0.19 -6.91
N LYS A 111 11.85 0.99 -7.81
CA LYS A 111 12.25 2.39 -8.00
C LYS A 111 11.57 3.27 -6.96
N ILE A 112 12.39 3.90 -6.11
CA ILE A 112 11.95 4.70 -4.98
C ILE A 112 12.24 6.18 -5.24
N SER A 113 11.17 6.98 -5.35
CA SER A 113 11.24 8.43 -5.51
C SER A 113 10.72 9.10 -4.24
N LEU A 114 11.60 9.67 -3.43
CA LEU A 114 11.26 10.15 -2.08
C LEU A 114 10.41 11.42 -2.07
N ASN A 115 10.56 12.28 -3.07
CA ASN A 115 10.01 13.64 -3.04
C ASN A 115 10.52 14.45 -1.82
N LYS A 116 9.76 15.46 -1.37
CA LYS A 116 10.15 16.30 -0.24
C LYS A 116 9.64 15.74 1.08
N LYS A 117 10.37 16.02 2.16
CA LYS A 117 9.85 15.82 3.52
C LYS A 117 8.69 16.76 3.78
N VAL A 118 7.69 16.24 4.46
CA VAL A 118 6.44 16.92 4.75
C VAL A 118 6.27 17.09 6.26
N PHE A 119 5.83 18.28 6.66
CA PHE A 119 5.53 18.64 8.04
C PHE A 119 4.05 18.99 8.17
N VAL A 120 3.48 18.69 9.33
CA VAL A 120 2.08 19.03 9.63
C VAL A 120 1.94 20.54 9.77
N ASN A 121 1.12 21.15 8.94
CA ASN A 121 0.82 22.58 9.01
C ASN A 121 -0.25 22.85 10.07
N ARG A 122 -1.39 22.17 9.95
CA ARG A 122 -2.54 22.38 10.83
C ARG A 122 -3.33 21.08 11.02
N ILE A 123 -3.89 20.91 12.22
CA ILE A 123 -4.81 19.81 12.54
C ILE A 123 -6.19 20.42 12.79
N THR A 124 -7.16 20.09 11.93
CA THR A 124 -8.54 20.58 12.03
C THR A 124 -9.43 19.44 12.49
N ILE A 125 -10.21 19.67 13.53
CA ILE A 125 -11.18 18.72 14.08
C ILE A 125 -12.58 19.23 13.79
N SER A 126 -13.45 18.35 13.30
CA SER A 126 -14.85 18.67 12.99
C SER A 126 -15.79 17.53 13.33
N GLY A 127 -17.07 17.82 13.54
CA GLY A 127 -18.11 16.83 13.84
C GLY A 127 -18.18 16.38 15.31
N ASN A 128 -17.32 16.87 16.18
CA ASN A 128 -17.25 16.53 17.61
C ASN A 128 -18.28 17.32 18.46
N THR A 129 -19.56 17.15 18.20
CA THR A 129 -20.63 17.96 18.81
C THR A 129 -20.74 17.84 20.34
N ARG A 130 -20.23 16.77 20.94
CA ARG A 130 -20.29 16.48 22.39
C ARG A 130 -18.94 16.38 23.07
N THR A 131 -17.86 16.18 22.32
CA THR A 131 -16.52 15.97 22.85
C THR A 131 -15.68 17.21 22.58
N GLN A 132 -14.97 17.70 23.60
CA GLN A 132 -14.08 18.86 23.47
C GLN A 132 -12.86 18.49 22.62
N ASP A 133 -12.36 19.45 21.84
CA ASP A 133 -11.18 19.31 20.97
C ASP A 133 -9.95 18.80 21.72
N GLU A 134 -9.74 19.27 22.96
CA GLU A 134 -8.60 18.88 23.79
C GLU A 134 -8.55 17.37 24.07
N VAL A 135 -9.73 16.72 24.21
CA VAL A 135 -9.82 15.27 24.41
C VAL A 135 -9.37 14.54 23.16
N ILE A 136 -9.76 15.03 21.99
CA ILE A 136 -9.37 14.47 20.70
C ILE A 136 -7.89 14.70 20.42
N ARG A 137 -7.41 15.94 20.60
CA ARG A 137 -6.00 16.29 20.37
C ARG A 137 -5.02 15.50 21.22
N ARG A 138 -5.42 15.10 22.43
CA ARG A 138 -4.59 14.27 23.31
C ARG A 138 -4.34 12.88 22.77
N GLU A 139 -5.28 12.34 22.00
CA GLU A 139 -5.17 11.02 21.38
C GLU A 139 -4.44 11.07 20.01
N ILE A 140 -4.21 12.26 19.47
CA ILE A 140 -3.46 12.44 18.23
C ILE A 140 -1.96 12.52 18.57
N GLY A 141 -1.21 11.53 18.13
CA GLY A 141 0.22 11.39 18.43
C GLY A 141 1.14 12.32 17.64
N ILE A 142 0.59 13.17 16.75
CA ILE A 142 1.33 14.10 15.90
C ILE A 142 0.93 15.53 16.26
N ALA A 143 1.88 16.48 16.18
CA ALA A 143 1.64 17.88 16.48
C ALA A 143 1.79 18.77 15.24
N GLU A 144 1.13 19.90 15.25
CA GLU A 144 1.35 20.97 14.27
C GLU A 144 2.83 21.42 14.31
N GLY A 145 3.44 21.57 13.12
CA GLY A 145 4.88 21.81 12.97
C GLY A 145 5.75 20.55 13.05
N GLY A 146 5.20 19.41 13.50
CA GLY A 146 5.88 18.12 13.56
C GLY A 146 6.06 17.48 12.19
N GLN A 147 6.98 16.53 12.11
CA GLN A 147 7.19 15.72 10.89
C GLN A 147 5.99 14.80 10.67
N TYR A 148 5.57 14.66 9.44
CA TYR A 148 4.53 13.69 9.05
C TYR A 148 4.98 12.26 9.36
N SER A 149 4.06 11.45 9.87
CA SER A 149 4.23 10.00 10.03
C SER A 149 2.89 9.31 9.82
N ARG A 150 2.87 8.35 8.89
CA ARG A 150 1.66 7.60 8.56
C ARG A 150 1.25 6.65 9.67
N SER A 151 2.21 5.98 10.29
CA SER A 151 1.94 5.06 11.40
C SER A 151 1.35 5.79 12.61
N VAL A 152 1.90 6.95 12.98
CA VAL A 152 1.39 7.75 14.08
C VAL A 152 -0.04 8.23 13.82
N LEU A 153 -0.37 8.62 12.59
CA LEU A 153 -1.76 8.99 12.24
C LEU A 153 -2.70 7.79 12.31
N ARG A 154 -2.27 6.62 11.82
CA ARG A 154 -3.06 5.39 11.91
C ARG A 154 -3.31 4.99 13.37
N ASP A 155 -2.30 5.07 14.21
CA ASP A 155 -2.42 4.76 15.64
C ASP A 155 -3.32 5.78 16.34
N SER A 156 -3.25 7.06 15.99
CA SER A 156 -4.15 8.10 16.46
C SER A 156 -5.61 7.78 16.11
N LEU A 157 -5.87 7.34 14.88
CA LEU A 157 -7.20 6.90 14.44
C LEU A 157 -7.71 5.72 15.30
N LEU A 158 -6.85 4.73 15.55
CA LEU A 158 -7.19 3.58 16.38
C LEU A 158 -7.47 3.97 17.83
N ASN A 159 -6.68 4.89 18.40
CA ASN A 159 -6.88 5.41 19.75
C ASN A 159 -8.22 6.13 19.86
N LEU A 160 -8.53 7.02 18.92
CA LEU A 160 -9.82 7.74 18.88
C LEU A 160 -11.01 6.78 18.77
N ARG A 161 -10.92 5.75 17.93
CA ARG A 161 -11.97 4.71 17.82
C ARG A 161 -12.15 3.91 19.11
N ARG A 162 -11.07 3.60 19.83
CA ARG A 162 -11.09 2.88 21.11
C ARG A 162 -11.78 3.64 22.22
N LEU A 163 -11.85 4.97 22.17
CA LEU A 163 -12.60 5.77 23.15
C LEU A 163 -14.09 5.44 23.15
N GLY A 164 -14.65 4.96 22.04
CA GLY A 164 -16.07 4.63 21.92
C GLY A 164 -17.00 5.85 21.96
N TYR A 165 -16.47 7.06 21.84
CA TYR A 165 -17.25 8.31 21.90
C TYR A 165 -17.85 8.71 20.56
N PHE A 166 -17.34 8.14 19.46
CA PHE A 166 -17.67 8.51 18.10
C PHE A 166 -18.30 7.33 17.36
N SER A 167 -19.30 7.59 16.54
CA SER A 167 -19.90 6.59 15.66
C SER A 167 -18.95 6.18 14.53
N ASP A 168 -18.17 7.12 14.03
CA ASP A 168 -17.07 6.91 13.09
C ASP A 168 -16.00 7.99 13.29
N VAL A 169 -14.75 7.66 12.92
CA VAL A 169 -13.62 8.59 12.91
C VAL A 169 -12.88 8.40 11.59
N GLN A 170 -12.67 9.49 10.88
CA GLN A 170 -11.89 9.53 9.65
C GLN A 170 -10.77 10.56 9.79
N ILE A 171 -9.61 10.25 9.25
CA ILE A 171 -8.49 11.18 9.12
C ILE A 171 -8.21 11.35 7.64
N SER A 172 -8.21 12.57 7.16
CA SER A 172 -7.81 12.96 5.81
C SER A 172 -6.61 13.89 5.87
N THR A 173 -5.85 13.90 4.80
CA THR A 173 -4.69 14.77 4.63
C THR A 173 -4.85 15.59 3.36
N GLU A 174 -4.53 16.87 3.43
CA GLU A 174 -4.66 17.81 2.31
C GLU A 174 -3.36 18.57 2.13
N GLU A 175 -2.91 18.71 0.90
CA GLU A 175 -1.76 19.56 0.55
C GLU A 175 -2.09 21.03 0.84
N VAL A 176 -1.06 21.80 1.20
CA VAL A 176 -1.20 23.23 1.42
C VAL A 176 -0.73 23.97 0.16
N ASP A 177 -1.62 24.74 -0.45
CA ASP A 177 -1.32 25.51 -1.65
C ASP A 177 -0.08 26.38 -1.48
N GLY A 178 0.87 26.24 -2.42
CA GLY A 178 2.14 26.98 -2.39
C GLY A 178 3.17 26.51 -1.36
N MET A 179 2.87 25.46 -0.57
CA MET A 179 3.77 24.89 0.44
C MET A 179 3.88 23.38 0.27
N PRO A 180 4.67 22.87 -0.70
CA PRO A 180 4.75 21.43 -1.03
C PRO A 180 5.40 20.59 0.08
N ASP A 181 5.98 21.21 1.11
CA ASP A 181 6.54 20.60 2.31
C ASP A 181 5.57 20.61 3.50
N LYS A 182 4.32 21.00 3.29
CA LYS A 182 3.31 21.11 4.32
C LYS A 182 2.03 20.35 3.99
N ILE A 183 1.41 19.81 5.05
CA ILE A 183 0.16 19.06 4.96
C ILE A 183 -0.79 19.46 6.08
N ASN A 184 -2.06 19.62 5.76
CA ASN A 184 -3.13 19.76 6.76
C ASN A 184 -3.73 18.37 7.05
N ILE A 185 -4.13 18.16 8.28
CA ILE A 185 -4.79 16.94 8.76
C ILE A 185 -6.17 17.30 9.29
#